data_04dc1d5b4f809cf521562ba960aa96b1
#
_entry.id   04dc1d5b4f809cf521562ba960aa96b1
#
_cell.length_a   1.000
_cell.length_b   1.000
_cell.length_c   1.000
_cell.angle_alpha   90.00
_cell.angle_beta   90.00
_cell.angle_gamma   90.00
#
_symmetry.space_group_name_H-M   'P 1'
#
loop_
_entity.id
_entity.type
_entity.pdbx_description
1 polymer ?
#
loop_
_entity_poly.entity_id
_entity_poly.type
_entity_poly.pdbx_seq_one_letter_code
_entity_poly.pdbx_strand_id
1 'polypeptide(L)'
;MEMDGKPVAIVLGGTNPHIELIRQLKERGYCVVLVDYLNHPPARDYADIHEQESTLDPEAVLRVAQKYNARLVISACVDQANITACYVAEAMGLTKPYSYQTASEITNKGFMKKVMSENGIPTTKYIFLDTGEKLPQFHLSFPVMTKPADSCASSGVKKAGTPEELERFLAEARKTSRTGRAVIEEVAEGIEVSAYCFVQDHKAHVIMVSERVSVIEGANQVLKCYATVTPPGISDIALRKIGQAADGIAAAFCLDNTALHVQAICDGDNINIIEFAPRVGGGISYETIRDNTGFDIISATIDSYLEKRVELRFHPVRRYCSVNLVYGVPGCFGYMTGVEELLKDGTIKTFHYHKTPGMRIGDDRAGSGRIAAFVVEGNTKEEMCSRIRRAMETMQAYDPEGNSIMRKDLYYRG
;
A
#
# COMPACT_ATOMS: atom_id res chain seq x y z
N MET A 1 28.45 -16.34 8.43
CA MET A 1 29.34 -15.18 8.50
C MET A 1 28.80 -14.33 9.64
N GLU A 2 29.48 -14.27 10.78
CA GLU A 2 29.08 -13.42 11.88
C GLU A 2 29.38 -11.96 11.49
N MET A 3 28.35 -11.13 11.44
CA MET A 3 28.41 -9.72 11.07
C MET A 3 28.62 -8.88 12.35
N ASP A 4 29.86 -8.75 12.79
CA ASP A 4 30.28 -7.94 13.96
C ASP A 4 29.49 -8.22 15.26
N GLY A 5 29.01 -9.45 15.47
CA GLY A 5 28.23 -9.83 16.65
C GLY A 5 26.81 -9.26 16.72
N LYS A 6 26.35 -8.54 15.70
CA LYS A 6 24.98 -8.00 15.64
C LYS A 6 23.97 -9.03 15.12
N PRO A 7 22.73 -9.06 15.65
CA PRO A 7 21.67 -9.86 15.07
C PRO A 7 21.35 -9.38 13.65
N VAL A 8 21.03 -10.32 12.75
CA VAL A 8 20.72 -10.01 11.36
C VAL A 8 19.19 -9.94 11.17
N ALA A 9 18.72 -8.89 10.50
CA ALA A 9 17.36 -8.75 10.02
C ALA A 9 17.33 -8.83 8.48
N ILE A 10 16.45 -9.68 7.94
CA ILE A 10 16.15 -9.70 6.51
C ILE A 10 14.95 -8.80 6.25
N VAL A 11 15.12 -7.80 5.42
CA VAL A 11 14.04 -6.88 4.99
C VAL A 11 13.62 -7.22 3.57
N LEU A 12 12.33 -7.52 3.37
CA LEU A 12 11.78 -7.92 2.08
C LEU A 12 11.08 -6.75 1.39
N GLY A 13 11.68 -6.30 0.27
CA GLY A 13 11.22 -5.17 -0.53
C GLY A 13 12.02 -3.89 -0.29
N GLY A 14 12.21 -3.10 -1.36
CA GLY A 14 13.12 -1.96 -1.38
C GLY A 14 12.47 -0.60 -1.64
N THR A 15 11.18 -0.41 -1.29
CA THR A 15 10.44 0.86 -1.47
C THR A 15 10.67 1.85 -0.32
N ASN A 16 10.16 3.08 -0.42
CA ASN A 16 10.37 4.13 0.58
C ASN A 16 10.04 3.73 2.04
N PRO A 17 8.92 3.03 2.36
CA PRO A 17 8.69 2.57 3.74
C PRO A 17 9.79 1.64 4.26
N HIS A 18 10.46 0.89 3.38
CA HIS A 18 11.56 0.01 3.78
C HIS A 18 12.83 0.79 4.14
N ILE A 19 13.02 2.00 3.62
CA ILE A 19 14.12 2.89 4.06
C ILE A 19 13.97 3.20 5.56
N GLU A 20 12.79 3.62 5.97
CA GLU A 20 12.51 3.91 7.37
C GLU A 20 12.60 2.65 8.25
N LEU A 21 12.10 1.51 7.76
CA LEU A 21 12.21 0.22 8.42
C LEU A 21 13.68 -0.17 8.65
N ILE A 22 14.53 -0.06 7.63
CA ILE A 22 15.97 -0.34 7.71
C ILE A 22 16.66 0.59 8.71
N ARG A 23 16.37 1.90 8.65
CA ARG A 23 16.93 2.88 9.56
C ARG A 23 16.63 2.51 11.02
N GLN A 24 15.38 2.23 11.35
CA GLN A 24 14.96 1.87 12.71
C GLN A 24 15.50 0.52 13.16
N LEU A 25 15.65 -0.47 12.27
CA LEU A 25 16.31 -1.74 12.61
C LEU A 25 17.78 -1.54 12.93
N LYS A 26 18.51 -0.70 12.19
CA LYS A 26 19.91 -0.35 12.46
C LYS A 26 20.06 0.38 13.80
N GLU A 27 19.15 1.30 14.12
CA GLU A 27 19.10 1.98 15.43
C GLU A 27 18.85 1.02 16.59
N ARG A 28 18.12 -0.09 16.34
CA ARG A 28 17.91 -1.19 17.29
C ARG A 28 19.08 -2.20 17.33
N GLY A 29 20.16 -1.92 16.61
CA GLY A 29 21.39 -2.72 16.63
C GLY A 29 21.44 -3.89 15.67
N TYR A 30 20.49 -4.00 14.74
CA TYR A 30 20.55 -5.04 13.69
C TYR A 30 21.53 -4.69 12.58
N CYS A 31 22.16 -5.73 12.02
CA CYS A 31 22.70 -5.69 10.67
C CYS A 31 21.59 -6.04 9.69
N VAL A 32 21.39 -5.25 8.65
CA VAL A 32 20.23 -5.37 7.75
C VAL A 32 20.64 -5.88 6.38
N VAL A 33 20.06 -7.00 5.98
CA VAL A 33 20.15 -7.56 4.63
C VAL A 33 18.83 -7.26 3.91
N LEU A 34 18.91 -6.45 2.86
CA LEU A 34 17.78 -6.16 1.98
C LEU A 34 17.66 -7.25 0.92
N VAL A 35 16.45 -7.77 0.71
CA VAL A 35 16.11 -8.66 -0.41
C VAL A 35 15.15 -7.94 -1.33
N ASP A 36 15.56 -7.70 -2.58
CA ASP A 36 14.73 -7.12 -3.63
C ASP A 36 15.24 -7.55 -5.01
N TYR A 37 14.34 -7.84 -5.95
CA TYR A 37 14.71 -8.31 -7.30
C TYR A 37 15.34 -7.21 -8.18
N LEU A 38 15.09 -5.94 -7.86
CA LEU A 38 15.70 -4.80 -8.56
C LEU A 38 17.17 -4.69 -8.21
N ASN A 39 18.01 -4.36 -9.18
CA ASN A 39 19.44 -4.14 -8.94
C ASN A 39 19.70 -2.89 -8.07
N HIS A 40 18.89 -1.84 -8.23
CA HIS A 40 19.00 -0.58 -7.49
C HIS A 40 17.64 -0.13 -6.94
N PRO A 41 17.03 -0.86 -5.97
CA PRO A 41 15.82 -0.39 -5.32
C PRO A 41 16.12 0.83 -4.43
N PRO A 42 15.16 1.73 -4.18
CA PRO A 42 15.35 2.94 -3.36
C PRO A 42 15.98 2.69 -1.98
N ALA A 43 15.69 1.56 -1.36
CA ALA A 43 16.20 1.22 -0.02
C ALA A 43 17.61 0.60 -0.02
N ARG A 44 18.23 0.35 -1.19
CA ARG A 44 19.51 -0.37 -1.27
C ARG A 44 20.63 0.29 -0.48
N ASP A 45 20.79 1.60 -0.63
CA ASP A 45 21.92 2.33 -0.05
C ASP A 45 21.82 2.51 1.46
N TYR A 46 20.68 2.14 2.05
CA TYR A 46 20.45 2.19 3.50
C TYR A 46 20.75 0.86 4.19
N ALA A 47 20.69 -0.26 3.45
CA ALA A 47 21.00 -1.60 3.97
C ALA A 47 22.51 -1.87 4.05
N ASP A 48 22.91 -2.78 4.91
CA ASP A 48 24.31 -3.20 5.01
C ASP A 48 24.68 -4.14 3.88
N ILE A 49 23.72 -4.98 3.45
CA ILE A 49 23.89 -5.92 2.33
C ILE A 49 22.61 -5.88 1.49
N HIS A 50 22.75 -6.07 0.18
CA HIS A 50 21.65 -6.30 -0.75
C HIS A 50 21.82 -7.64 -1.46
N GLU A 51 20.83 -8.52 -1.32
CA GLU A 51 20.69 -9.78 -2.06
C GLU A 51 19.64 -9.57 -3.16
N GLN A 52 20.05 -9.70 -4.41
CA GLN A 52 19.19 -9.53 -5.56
C GLN A 52 18.37 -10.79 -5.82
N GLU A 53 17.33 -10.99 -5.02
CA GLU A 53 16.41 -12.13 -5.10
C GLU A 53 14.96 -11.67 -5.12
N SER A 54 14.08 -12.53 -5.63
CA SER A 54 12.65 -12.25 -5.62
C SER A 54 12.05 -12.43 -4.23
N THR A 55 11.41 -11.40 -3.69
CA THR A 55 10.63 -11.50 -2.45
C THR A 55 9.39 -12.40 -2.59
N LEU A 56 9.07 -12.86 -3.81
CA LEU A 56 7.96 -13.77 -4.13
C LEU A 56 8.41 -15.24 -4.22
N ASP A 57 9.70 -15.52 -4.02
CA ASP A 57 10.27 -16.88 -3.93
C ASP A 57 10.63 -17.18 -2.47
N PRO A 58 9.74 -17.85 -1.71
CA PRO A 58 9.98 -18.14 -0.31
C PRO A 58 11.22 -18.99 -0.06
N GLU A 59 11.54 -19.92 -0.98
CA GLU A 59 12.71 -20.78 -0.86
C GLU A 59 14.02 -20.02 -1.10
N ALA A 60 14.05 -19.08 -2.04
CA ALA A 60 15.20 -18.21 -2.24
C ALA A 60 15.45 -17.34 -1.00
N VAL A 61 14.39 -16.73 -0.45
CA VAL A 61 14.47 -15.92 0.77
C VAL A 61 14.90 -16.77 1.98
N LEU A 62 14.39 -18.01 2.10
CA LEU A 62 14.80 -18.93 3.17
C LEU A 62 16.31 -19.22 3.10
N ARG A 63 16.84 -19.50 1.91
CA ARG A 63 18.29 -19.69 1.72
C ARG A 63 19.10 -18.46 2.15
N VAL A 64 18.63 -17.27 1.79
CA VAL A 64 19.26 -16.00 2.22
C VAL A 64 19.21 -15.86 3.75
N ALA A 65 18.05 -16.09 4.36
CA ALA A 65 17.89 -16.00 5.82
C ALA A 65 18.79 -17.00 6.57
N GLN A 66 18.91 -18.23 6.08
CA GLN A 66 19.81 -19.25 6.62
C GLN A 66 21.29 -18.88 6.45
N LYS A 67 21.69 -18.39 5.25
CA LYS A 67 23.06 -17.92 4.94
C LYS A 67 23.56 -16.90 5.96
N TYR A 68 22.70 -15.99 6.36
CA TYR A 68 23.03 -14.92 7.31
C TYR A 68 22.65 -15.22 8.76
N ASN A 69 22.13 -16.41 9.07
CA ASN A 69 21.63 -16.78 10.41
C ASN A 69 20.69 -15.73 10.97
N ALA A 70 19.68 -15.33 10.16
CA ALA A 70 18.76 -14.26 10.48
C ALA A 70 18.01 -14.49 11.80
N ARG A 71 17.76 -13.41 12.52
CA ARG A 71 16.96 -13.36 13.75
C ARG A 71 15.60 -12.69 13.57
N LEU A 72 15.41 -12.05 12.42
CA LEU A 72 14.16 -11.39 12.04
C LEU A 72 14.04 -11.45 10.52
N VAL A 73 12.82 -11.74 10.02
CA VAL A 73 12.44 -11.58 8.60
C VAL A 73 11.18 -10.72 8.57
N ILE A 74 11.21 -9.59 7.88
CA ILE A 74 10.17 -8.58 7.96
C ILE A 74 9.94 -7.88 6.62
N SER A 75 8.69 -7.49 6.34
CA SER A 75 8.33 -6.55 5.29
C SER A 75 7.42 -5.44 5.84
N ALA A 76 7.50 -4.23 5.26
CA ALA A 76 6.68 -3.10 5.74
C ALA A 76 5.29 -3.08 5.08
N CYS A 77 5.22 -3.06 3.75
CA CYS A 77 4.00 -2.63 3.03
C CYS A 77 3.70 -3.44 1.75
N VAL A 78 4.30 -4.61 1.57
CA VAL A 78 4.10 -5.46 0.38
C VAL A 78 3.44 -6.77 0.79
N ASP A 79 2.18 -6.98 0.38
CA ASP A 79 1.36 -8.12 0.81
C ASP A 79 2.02 -9.48 0.56
N GLN A 80 2.53 -9.69 -0.65
CA GLN A 80 3.18 -10.95 -1.02
C GLN A 80 4.51 -11.16 -0.29
N ALA A 81 5.25 -10.08 0.00
CA ALA A 81 6.48 -10.16 0.78
C ALA A 81 6.19 -10.51 2.25
N ASN A 82 5.03 -10.08 2.80
CA ASN A 82 4.60 -10.49 4.13
C ASN A 82 4.30 -12.00 4.20
N ILE A 83 3.69 -12.59 3.15
CA ILE A 83 3.49 -14.04 3.06
C ILE A 83 4.85 -14.74 3.15
N THR A 84 5.83 -14.30 2.36
CA THR A 84 7.18 -14.85 2.35
C THR A 84 7.88 -14.68 3.70
N ALA A 85 7.73 -13.50 4.35
CA ALA A 85 8.28 -13.24 5.67
C ALA A 85 7.73 -14.22 6.72
N CYS A 86 6.42 -14.47 6.74
CA CYS A 86 5.78 -15.43 7.63
C CYS A 86 6.23 -16.87 7.35
N TYR A 87 6.32 -17.26 6.07
CA TYR A 87 6.83 -18.59 5.67
C TYR A 87 8.25 -18.83 6.20
N VAL A 88 9.15 -17.89 5.94
CA VAL A 88 10.56 -18.03 6.36
C VAL A 88 10.70 -17.99 7.89
N ALA A 89 9.92 -17.14 8.56
CA ALA A 89 9.89 -17.09 10.01
C ALA A 89 9.45 -18.44 10.61
N GLU A 90 8.40 -19.07 10.08
CA GLU A 90 7.97 -20.40 10.52
C GLU A 90 9.03 -21.46 10.27
N ALA A 91 9.62 -21.51 9.08
CA ALA A 91 10.65 -22.48 8.72
C ALA A 91 11.92 -22.38 9.58
N MET A 92 12.22 -21.18 10.12
CA MET A 92 13.37 -20.91 10.98
C MET A 92 13.04 -20.84 12.47
N GLY A 93 11.77 -21.00 12.87
CA GLY A 93 11.33 -20.85 14.27
C GLY A 93 11.50 -19.43 14.82
N LEU A 94 11.34 -18.43 13.95
CA LEU A 94 11.41 -17.00 14.32
C LEU A 94 10.03 -16.44 14.69
N THR A 95 10.04 -15.34 15.43
CA THR A 95 8.84 -14.57 15.78
C THR A 95 8.20 -13.92 14.53
N LYS A 96 6.88 -13.74 14.55
CA LYS A 96 6.09 -13.16 13.47
C LYS A 96 4.74 -12.67 14.00
N PRO A 97 4.09 -11.69 13.34
CA PRO A 97 2.82 -11.12 13.84
C PRO A 97 1.62 -12.06 13.65
N TYR A 98 1.66 -12.97 12.68
CA TYR A 98 0.61 -13.95 12.37
C TYR A 98 1.18 -15.11 11.55
N SER A 99 0.40 -16.19 11.39
CA SER A 99 0.85 -17.40 10.69
C SER A 99 0.99 -17.19 9.18
N TYR A 100 1.80 -18.03 8.54
CA TYR A 100 1.87 -18.12 7.07
C TYR A 100 0.51 -18.42 6.45
N GLN A 101 -0.30 -19.28 7.11
CA GLN A 101 -1.66 -19.57 6.66
C GLN A 101 -2.52 -18.31 6.67
N THR A 102 -2.56 -17.55 7.77
CA THR A 102 -3.30 -16.28 7.88
C THR A 102 -2.86 -15.28 6.82
N ALA A 103 -1.53 -15.11 6.60
CA ALA A 103 -0.98 -14.23 5.57
C ALA A 103 -1.48 -14.61 4.16
N SER A 104 -1.49 -15.91 3.85
CA SER A 104 -1.93 -16.44 2.55
C SER A 104 -3.43 -16.29 2.33
N GLU A 105 -4.24 -16.56 3.35
CA GLU A 105 -5.70 -16.45 3.33
C GLU A 105 -6.16 -15.01 3.13
N ILE A 106 -5.60 -14.06 3.87
CA ILE A 106 -5.94 -12.63 3.75
C ILE A 106 -5.60 -12.08 2.36
N THR A 107 -4.52 -12.56 1.75
CA THR A 107 -4.09 -12.08 0.43
C THR A 107 -4.96 -12.65 -0.70
N ASN A 108 -5.74 -13.69 -0.44
CA ASN A 108 -6.72 -14.25 -1.37
C ASN A 108 -8.04 -13.46 -1.29
N LYS A 109 -8.30 -12.60 -2.28
CA LYS A 109 -9.51 -11.74 -2.31
C LYS A 109 -10.83 -12.51 -2.22
N GLY A 110 -10.90 -13.72 -2.79
CA GLY A 110 -12.09 -14.56 -2.69
C GLY A 110 -12.33 -15.04 -1.26
N PHE A 111 -11.28 -15.55 -0.60
CA PHE A 111 -11.37 -15.98 0.80
C PHE A 111 -11.66 -14.80 1.73
N MET A 112 -10.96 -13.69 1.55
CA MET A 112 -11.18 -12.46 2.30
C MET A 112 -12.64 -11.98 2.24
N LYS A 113 -13.22 -11.91 1.02
CA LYS A 113 -14.62 -11.51 0.83
C LYS A 113 -15.62 -12.50 1.43
N LYS A 114 -15.33 -13.81 1.31
CA LYS A 114 -16.16 -14.85 1.93
C LYS A 114 -16.21 -14.66 3.44
N VAL A 115 -15.05 -14.55 4.10
CA VAL A 115 -14.99 -14.36 5.57
C VAL A 115 -15.67 -13.06 5.99
N MET A 116 -15.46 -11.95 5.26
CA MET A 116 -16.16 -10.70 5.56
C MET A 116 -17.69 -10.87 5.49
N SER A 117 -18.20 -11.50 4.43
CA SER A 117 -19.65 -11.73 4.25
C SER A 117 -20.23 -12.62 5.35
N GLU A 118 -19.55 -13.70 5.71
CA GLU A 118 -19.98 -14.65 6.75
C GLU A 118 -19.99 -14.03 8.15
N ASN A 119 -19.18 -13.00 8.38
CA ASN A 119 -19.08 -12.28 9.65
C ASN A 119 -19.82 -10.92 9.66
N GLY A 120 -20.66 -10.65 8.64
CA GLY A 120 -21.45 -9.43 8.59
C GLY A 120 -20.63 -8.14 8.41
N ILE A 121 -19.38 -8.24 7.95
CA ILE A 121 -18.53 -7.09 7.65
C ILE A 121 -18.97 -6.50 6.30
N PRO A 122 -19.33 -5.21 6.22
CA PRO A 122 -19.86 -4.62 5.00
C PRO A 122 -18.88 -4.75 3.83
N THR A 123 -19.29 -5.37 2.75
CA THR A 123 -18.52 -5.48 1.51
C THR A 123 -19.47 -5.49 0.31
N THR A 124 -18.98 -5.17 -0.89
CA THR A 124 -19.77 -5.22 -2.12
C THR A 124 -20.22 -6.64 -2.44
N LYS A 125 -21.38 -6.80 -3.10
CA LYS A 125 -21.77 -8.10 -3.66
C LYS A 125 -20.73 -8.55 -4.68
N TYR A 126 -20.41 -9.83 -4.70
CA TYR A 126 -19.34 -10.36 -5.52
C TYR A 126 -19.61 -11.77 -6.03
N ILE A 127 -18.89 -12.14 -7.07
CA ILE A 127 -18.75 -13.51 -7.57
C ILE A 127 -17.26 -13.83 -7.56
N PHE A 128 -16.89 -14.92 -6.88
CA PHE A 128 -15.54 -15.48 -6.95
C PHE A 128 -15.52 -16.60 -7.97
N LEU A 129 -14.50 -16.61 -8.83
CA LEU A 129 -14.31 -17.63 -9.86
C LEU A 129 -12.99 -18.34 -9.64
N ASP A 130 -13.06 -19.64 -9.46
CA ASP A 130 -11.87 -20.49 -9.40
C ASP A 130 -11.24 -20.69 -10.79
N THR A 131 -10.07 -21.31 -10.84
CA THR A 131 -9.33 -21.58 -12.07
C THR A 131 -10.18 -22.44 -13.01
N GLY A 132 -10.40 -21.95 -14.24
CA GLY A 132 -11.18 -22.66 -15.25
C GLY A 132 -12.69 -22.67 -15.02
N GLU A 133 -13.19 -22.12 -13.94
CA GLU A 133 -14.63 -22.06 -13.64
C GLU A 133 -15.34 -21.13 -14.64
N LYS A 134 -16.51 -21.56 -15.12
CA LYS A 134 -17.35 -20.72 -16.00
C LYS A 134 -18.10 -19.68 -15.15
N LEU A 135 -18.39 -18.54 -15.76
CA LEU A 135 -19.24 -17.53 -15.13
C LEU A 135 -20.63 -18.17 -14.82
N PRO A 136 -21.06 -18.18 -13.54
CA PRO A 136 -22.39 -18.69 -13.17
C PRO A 136 -23.48 -17.74 -13.69
N GLN A 137 -24.75 -18.07 -13.40
CA GLN A 137 -25.84 -17.14 -13.67
C GLN A 137 -25.52 -15.78 -13.05
N PHE A 138 -25.43 -14.76 -13.91
CA PHE A 138 -25.03 -13.44 -13.49
C PHE A 138 -26.16 -12.72 -12.75
N HIS A 139 -25.90 -12.25 -11.55
CA HIS A 139 -26.89 -11.62 -10.66
C HIS A 139 -26.44 -10.28 -10.07
N LEU A 140 -25.26 -9.79 -10.51
CA LEU A 140 -24.75 -8.48 -10.11
C LEU A 140 -25.27 -7.40 -11.06
N SER A 141 -25.36 -6.17 -10.54
CA SER A 141 -25.76 -5.01 -11.33
C SER A 141 -24.54 -4.36 -12.01
N PHE A 142 -24.65 -4.04 -13.30
CA PHE A 142 -23.64 -3.25 -14.00
C PHE A 142 -23.69 -1.78 -13.56
N PRO A 143 -22.54 -1.09 -13.54
CA PRO A 143 -21.20 -1.59 -13.87
C PRO A 143 -20.61 -2.48 -12.76
N VAL A 144 -19.69 -3.37 -13.14
CA VAL A 144 -18.96 -4.24 -12.21
C VAL A 144 -17.45 -4.06 -12.33
N MET A 145 -16.72 -4.39 -11.25
CA MET A 145 -15.26 -4.46 -11.25
C MET A 145 -14.81 -5.90 -11.43
N THR A 146 -13.85 -6.13 -12.32
CA THR A 146 -13.12 -7.40 -12.41
C THR A 146 -11.74 -7.25 -11.81
N LYS A 147 -11.31 -8.22 -11.01
CA LYS A 147 -10.03 -8.19 -10.29
C LYS A 147 -9.35 -9.56 -10.32
N PRO A 148 -8.02 -9.65 -10.55
CA PRO A 148 -7.28 -10.86 -10.20
C PRO A 148 -7.39 -11.13 -8.70
N ALA A 149 -7.54 -12.40 -8.31
CA ALA A 149 -7.75 -12.76 -6.89
C ALA A 149 -6.51 -12.53 -6.01
N ASP A 150 -5.31 -12.50 -6.60
CA ASP A 150 -4.01 -12.52 -5.92
C ASP A 150 -3.07 -11.37 -6.36
N SER A 151 -3.61 -10.30 -6.95
CA SER A 151 -2.86 -9.10 -7.31
C SER A 151 -3.03 -7.98 -6.28
N CYS A 152 -2.06 -7.05 -6.25
CA CYS A 152 -2.05 -5.86 -5.41
C CYS A 152 -1.91 -4.57 -6.23
N ALA A 153 -2.02 -3.42 -5.58
CA ALA A 153 -1.83 -2.09 -6.17
C ALA A 153 -2.68 -1.84 -7.44
N SER A 154 -3.92 -2.29 -7.43
CA SER A 154 -4.90 -2.16 -8.53
C SER A 154 -4.45 -2.80 -9.87
N SER A 155 -3.47 -3.71 -9.84
CA SER A 155 -3.00 -4.39 -11.05
C SER A 155 -4.08 -5.32 -11.59
N GLY A 156 -4.47 -5.13 -12.87
CA GLY A 156 -5.50 -5.93 -13.55
C GLY A 156 -6.93 -5.65 -13.08
N VAL A 157 -7.17 -4.60 -12.29
CA VAL A 157 -8.51 -4.17 -11.89
C VAL A 157 -9.12 -3.34 -13.01
N LYS A 158 -10.33 -3.72 -13.48
CA LYS A 158 -11.03 -3.04 -14.56
C LYS A 158 -12.53 -2.94 -14.31
N LYS A 159 -13.13 -1.84 -14.79
CA LYS A 159 -14.56 -1.56 -14.70
C LYS A 159 -15.24 -1.98 -16.00
N ALA A 160 -16.18 -2.91 -15.93
CA ALA A 160 -17.00 -3.33 -17.04
C ALA A 160 -18.41 -2.73 -16.94
N GLY A 161 -18.86 -2.07 -17.99
CA GLY A 161 -20.20 -1.50 -18.12
C GLY A 161 -21.17 -2.41 -18.89
N THR A 162 -20.66 -3.40 -19.64
CA THR A 162 -21.46 -4.32 -20.45
C THR A 162 -21.02 -5.77 -20.28
N PRO A 163 -21.86 -6.76 -20.65
CA PRO A 163 -21.47 -8.16 -20.64
C PRO A 163 -20.23 -8.48 -21.51
N GLU A 164 -20.09 -7.85 -22.67
CA GLU A 164 -18.95 -8.04 -23.58
C GLU A 164 -17.64 -7.53 -22.94
N GLU A 165 -17.70 -6.38 -22.27
CA GLU A 165 -16.57 -5.85 -21.50
C GLU A 165 -16.22 -6.77 -20.33
N LEU A 166 -17.23 -7.30 -19.63
CA LEU A 166 -17.04 -8.23 -18.52
C LEU A 166 -16.28 -9.48 -18.99
N GLU A 167 -16.68 -10.12 -20.10
CA GLU A 167 -16.00 -11.30 -20.62
C GLU A 167 -14.53 -11.01 -20.93
N ARG A 168 -14.27 -9.90 -21.63
CA ARG A 168 -12.92 -9.47 -21.98
C ARG A 168 -12.07 -9.22 -20.75
N PHE A 169 -12.55 -8.41 -19.81
CA PHE A 169 -11.80 -8.01 -18.62
C PHE A 169 -11.64 -9.15 -17.62
N LEU A 170 -12.59 -10.07 -17.56
CA LEU A 170 -12.47 -11.30 -16.77
C LEU A 170 -11.33 -12.19 -17.33
N ALA A 171 -11.23 -12.34 -18.64
CA ALA A 171 -10.13 -13.09 -19.26
C ALA A 171 -8.77 -12.44 -18.95
N GLU A 172 -8.69 -11.11 -19.00
CA GLU A 172 -7.48 -10.36 -18.64
C GLU A 172 -7.14 -10.49 -17.14
N ALA A 173 -8.13 -10.40 -16.24
CA ALA A 173 -7.94 -10.57 -14.81
C ALA A 173 -7.39 -11.97 -14.48
N ARG A 174 -7.93 -13.02 -15.11
CA ARG A 174 -7.43 -14.40 -14.97
C ARG A 174 -6.01 -14.57 -15.48
N LYS A 175 -5.67 -13.94 -16.61
CA LYS A 175 -4.31 -13.96 -17.16
C LYS A 175 -3.31 -13.24 -16.26
N THR A 176 -3.75 -12.19 -15.56
CA THR A 176 -2.91 -11.41 -14.64
C THR A 176 -2.75 -12.13 -13.30
N SER A 177 -3.74 -12.90 -12.88
CA SER A 177 -3.67 -13.73 -11.68
C SER A 177 -2.66 -14.85 -11.85
N ARG A 178 -1.83 -15.07 -10.81
CA ARG A 178 -0.89 -16.20 -10.77
C ARG A 178 -1.58 -17.55 -10.61
N THR A 179 -2.78 -17.54 -10.06
CA THR A 179 -3.59 -18.73 -9.83
C THR A 179 -4.72 -18.88 -10.86
N GLY A 180 -4.87 -17.97 -11.82
CA GLY A 180 -5.97 -17.98 -12.78
C GLY A 180 -7.35 -17.69 -12.18
N ARG A 181 -7.40 -17.23 -10.92
CA ARG A 181 -8.62 -16.90 -10.16
C ARG A 181 -8.98 -15.43 -10.33
N ALA A 182 -10.28 -15.13 -10.28
CA ALA A 182 -10.76 -13.76 -10.40
C ALA A 182 -11.95 -13.48 -9.47
N VAL A 183 -12.15 -12.21 -9.15
CA VAL A 183 -13.32 -11.69 -8.44
C VAL A 183 -14.03 -10.70 -9.34
N ILE A 184 -15.36 -10.79 -9.41
CA ILE A 184 -16.24 -9.80 -10.01
C ILE A 184 -17.05 -9.21 -8.87
N GLU A 185 -17.17 -7.89 -8.79
CA GLU A 185 -17.94 -7.22 -7.73
C GLU A 185 -18.69 -6.00 -8.25
N GLU A 186 -19.83 -5.69 -7.63
CA GLU A 186 -20.56 -4.46 -7.91
C GLU A 186 -19.68 -3.25 -7.62
N VAL A 187 -19.79 -2.21 -8.46
CA VAL A 187 -19.09 -0.94 -8.21
C VAL A 187 -19.76 -0.23 -7.03
N ALA A 188 -19.00 -0.01 -5.97
CA ALA A 188 -19.43 0.92 -4.92
C ALA A 188 -19.17 2.35 -5.38
N GLU A 189 -20.12 3.23 -5.18
CA GLU A 189 -20.00 4.67 -5.40
C GLU A 189 -19.68 5.38 -4.09
N GLY A 190 -19.02 6.54 -4.16
CA GLY A 190 -18.68 7.33 -3.00
C GLY A 190 -17.20 7.67 -2.86
N ILE A 191 -16.80 8.09 -1.68
CA ILE A 191 -15.44 8.48 -1.34
C ILE A 191 -14.62 7.25 -0.95
N GLU A 192 -13.55 6.95 -1.70
CA GLU A 192 -12.60 5.91 -1.33
C GLU A 192 -11.69 6.40 -0.19
N VAL A 193 -11.54 5.60 0.85
CA VAL A 193 -10.69 5.90 2.01
C VAL A 193 -9.73 4.78 2.34
N SER A 194 -8.60 5.16 2.95
CA SER A 194 -7.65 4.28 3.63
C SER A 194 -7.69 4.55 5.12
N ALA A 195 -8.07 3.56 5.92
CA ALA A 195 -7.95 3.59 7.37
C ALA A 195 -6.67 2.86 7.78
N TYR A 196 -5.86 3.55 8.59
CA TYR A 196 -4.63 3.03 9.17
C TYR A 196 -4.89 2.72 10.62
N CYS A 197 -4.83 1.45 10.96
CA CYS A 197 -5.16 0.94 12.29
C CYS A 197 -3.98 0.16 12.87
N PHE A 198 -4.01 -0.02 14.17
CA PHE A 198 -3.20 -1.02 14.87
C PHE A 198 -4.13 -1.91 15.69
N VAL A 199 -3.99 -3.22 15.54
CA VAL A 199 -4.78 -4.20 16.29
C VAL A 199 -4.04 -4.57 17.56
N GLN A 200 -4.70 -4.47 18.70
CA GLN A 200 -4.17 -4.92 19.98
C GLN A 200 -5.32 -5.46 20.84
N ASP A 201 -5.08 -6.58 21.51
CA ASP A 201 -6.10 -7.32 22.26
C ASP A 201 -7.33 -7.65 21.40
N HIS A 202 -7.09 -8.05 20.13
CA HIS A 202 -8.08 -8.35 19.10
C HIS A 202 -9.03 -7.18 18.77
N LYS A 203 -8.65 -5.95 19.11
CA LYS A 203 -9.40 -4.73 18.83
C LYS A 203 -8.60 -3.82 17.91
N ALA A 204 -9.23 -3.30 16.88
CA ALA A 204 -8.62 -2.35 15.96
C ALA A 204 -8.72 -0.92 16.50
N HIS A 205 -7.59 -0.26 16.65
CA HIS A 205 -7.50 1.15 16.99
C HIS A 205 -7.25 1.95 15.71
N VAL A 206 -8.24 2.71 15.26
CA VAL A 206 -8.12 3.58 14.09
C VAL A 206 -7.25 4.77 14.46
N ILE A 207 -6.07 4.87 13.85
CA ILE A 207 -5.06 5.90 14.12
C ILE A 207 -5.29 7.10 13.21
N MET A 208 -5.52 6.86 11.92
CA MET A 208 -5.75 7.89 10.91
C MET A 208 -6.60 7.34 9.76
N VAL A 209 -7.43 8.19 9.16
CA VAL A 209 -8.15 7.88 7.92
C VAL A 209 -7.82 8.95 6.89
N SER A 210 -7.54 8.54 5.66
CA SER A 210 -7.27 9.44 4.53
C SER A 210 -8.21 9.12 3.37
N GLU A 211 -8.73 10.14 2.72
CA GLU A 211 -9.41 10.02 1.43
C GLU A 211 -8.40 9.68 0.34
N ARG A 212 -8.77 8.81 -0.60
CA ARG A 212 -7.96 8.46 -1.77
C ARG A 212 -8.56 9.07 -3.00
N VAL A 213 -7.79 9.91 -3.67
CA VAL A 213 -8.23 10.60 -4.89
C VAL A 213 -7.62 9.90 -6.09
N SER A 214 -8.50 9.32 -6.91
CA SER A 214 -8.10 8.45 -8.02
C SER A 214 -8.80 8.83 -9.32
N VAL A 215 -8.20 8.42 -10.44
CA VAL A 215 -8.77 8.52 -11.78
C VAL A 215 -8.54 7.23 -12.54
N ILE A 216 -9.49 6.85 -13.41
CA ILE A 216 -9.31 5.75 -14.35
C ILE A 216 -8.95 6.36 -15.71
N GLU A 217 -7.81 5.95 -16.28
CA GLU A 217 -7.29 6.53 -17.52
C GLU A 217 -6.88 5.47 -18.56
N GLY A 218 -6.91 5.93 -19.81
CA GLY A 218 -6.43 5.20 -20.97
C GLY A 218 -7.31 4.02 -21.40
N ALA A 219 -7.02 3.44 -22.55
CA ALA A 219 -7.73 2.27 -23.09
C ALA A 219 -7.61 1.03 -22.17
N ASN A 220 -6.55 0.97 -21.37
CA ASN A 220 -6.31 -0.11 -20.40
C ASN A 220 -7.03 0.11 -19.05
N GLN A 221 -7.78 1.19 -18.89
CA GLN A 221 -8.51 1.55 -17.66
C GLN A 221 -7.64 1.48 -16.40
N VAL A 222 -6.45 2.08 -16.43
CA VAL A 222 -5.52 2.06 -15.28
C VAL A 222 -6.06 2.98 -14.19
N LEU A 223 -6.36 2.41 -13.02
CA LEU A 223 -6.75 3.16 -11.82
C LEU A 223 -5.53 3.81 -11.19
N LYS A 224 -5.43 5.13 -11.28
CA LYS A 224 -4.32 5.93 -10.74
C LYS A 224 -4.77 6.74 -9.53
N CYS A 225 -4.34 6.34 -8.33
CA CYS A 225 -4.41 7.21 -7.16
C CYS A 225 -3.33 8.28 -7.30
N TYR A 226 -3.71 9.55 -7.29
CA TYR A 226 -2.77 10.67 -7.42
C TYR A 226 -2.65 11.55 -6.18
N ALA A 227 -3.58 11.41 -5.22
CA ALA A 227 -3.46 12.03 -3.91
C ALA A 227 -4.12 11.20 -2.81
N THR A 228 -3.66 11.39 -1.56
CA THR A 228 -4.42 11.04 -0.37
C THR A 228 -4.54 12.28 0.50
N VAL A 229 -5.73 12.52 1.08
CA VAL A 229 -6.06 13.73 1.83
C VAL A 229 -6.57 13.38 3.21
N THR A 230 -6.09 14.05 4.23
CA THR A 230 -6.48 13.88 5.63
C THR A 230 -6.82 15.24 6.23
N PRO A 231 -7.94 15.39 6.97
CA PRO A 231 -9.00 14.42 7.18
C PRO A 231 -9.82 14.14 5.90
N PRO A 232 -10.46 12.96 5.79
CA PRO A 232 -11.32 12.63 4.65
C PRO A 232 -12.65 13.37 4.71
N GLY A 233 -13.29 13.56 3.54
CA GLY A 233 -14.61 14.19 3.41
C GLY A 233 -15.77 13.23 3.70
N ILE A 234 -15.72 12.42 4.76
CA ILE A 234 -16.76 11.44 5.13
C ILE A 234 -17.47 11.83 6.44
N SER A 235 -18.65 11.25 6.68
CA SER A 235 -19.41 11.50 7.92
C SER A 235 -18.78 10.82 9.14
N ASP A 236 -19.05 11.34 10.34
CA ASP A 236 -18.65 10.71 11.61
C ASP A 236 -19.27 9.31 11.78
N ILE A 237 -20.45 9.08 11.18
CA ILE A 237 -21.09 7.76 11.21
C ILE A 237 -20.32 6.78 10.36
N ALA A 238 -19.90 7.16 9.14
CA ALA A 238 -19.04 6.33 8.28
C ALA A 238 -17.71 6.03 8.97
N LEU A 239 -17.09 7.03 9.60
CA LEU A 239 -15.83 6.85 10.34
C LEU A 239 -15.98 5.82 11.48
N ARG A 240 -17.05 5.89 12.28
CA ARG A 240 -17.33 4.88 13.32
C ARG A 240 -17.57 3.48 12.74
N LYS A 241 -18.31 3.37 11.63
CA LYS A 241 -18.56 2.09 10.95
C LYS A 241 -17.26 1.47 10.41
N ILE A 242 -16.31 2.27 9.91
CA ILE A 242 -14.98 1.79 9.53
C ILE A 242 -14.26 1.16 10.73
N GLY A 243 -14.30 1.81 11.89
CA GLY A 243 -13.74 1.25 13.13
C GLY A 243 -14.38 -0.09 13.51
N GLN A 244 -15.71 -0.18 13.46
CA GLN A 244 -16.46 -1.42 13.73
C GLN A 244 -16.12 -2.53 12.71
N ALA A 245 -15.98 -2.18 11.43
CA ALA A 245 -15.57 -3.14 10.40
C ALA A 245 -14.13 -3.62 10.63
N ALA A 246 -13.22 -2.72 11.04
CA ALA A 246 -11.84 -3.10 11.38
C ALA A 246 -11.79 -4.01 12.62
N ASP A 247 -12.61 -3.78 13.65
CA ASP A 247 -12.78 -4.71 14.79
C ASP A 247 -13.29 -6.08 14.32
N GLY A 248 -14.29 -6.10 13.44
CA GLY A 248 -14.81 -7.34 12.84
C GLY A 248 -13.75 -8.10 12.05
N ILE A 249 -12.92 -7.41 11.28
CA ILE A 249 -11.79 -7.99 10.55
C ILE A 249 -10.78 -8.59 11.53
N ALA A 250 -10.38 -7.85 12.56
CA ALA A 250 -9.42 -8.31 13.55
C ALA A 250 -9.91 -9.62 14.23
N ALA A 251 -11.19 -9.66 14.61
CA ALA A 251 -11.79 -10.85 15.22
C ALA A 251 -11.89 -12.02 14.24
N ALA A 252 -12.42 -11.79 13.02
CA ALA A 252 -12.66 -12.85 12.04
C ALA A 252 -11.39 -13.54 11.53
N PHE A 253 -10.26 -12.80 11.50
CA PHE A 253 -8.96 -13.32 11.08
C PHE A 253 -7.98 -13.56 12.24
N CYS A 254 -8.47 -13.51 13.48
CA CYS A 254 -7.66 -13.70 14.70
C CYS A 254 -6.39 -12.86 14.72
N LEU A 255 -6.48 -11.60 14.25
CA LEU A 255 -5.34 -10.68 14.26
C LEU A 255 -5.14 -10.10 15.67
N ASP A 256 -3.88 -9.96 16.04
CA ASP A 256 -3.48 -9.26 17.26
C ASP A 256 -2.09 -8.66 17.11
N ASN A 257 -1.81 -7.62 17.89
CA ASN A 257 -0.53 -6.91 17.96
C ASN A 257 0.08 -6.64 16.56
N THR A 258 -0.72 -6.15 15.62
CA THR A 258 -0.29 -5.91 14.24
C THR A 258 -0.89 -4.66 13.64
N ALA A 259 -0.17 -4.03 12.71
CA ALA A 259 -0.72 -2.97 11.88
C ALA A 259 -1.84 -3.53 10.98
N LEU A 260 -2.89 -2.74 10.72
CA LEU A 260 -3.98 -3.10 9.84
C LEU A 260 -4.32 -1.91 8.93
N HIS A 261 -4.21 -2.11 7.63
CA HIS A 261 -4.62 -1.15 6.61
C HIS A 261 -5.94 -1.61 6.00
N VAL A 262 -6.97 -0.78 6.06
CA VAL A 262 -8.31 -1.08 5.53
C VAL A 262 -8.67 -0.07 4.45
N GLN A 263 -9.14 -0.53 3.30
CA GLN A 263 -9.68 0.31 2.24
C GLN A 263 -11.20 0.15 2.14
N ALA A 264 -11.90 1.26 2.13
CA ALA A 264 -13.35 1.30 2.05
C ALA A 264 -13.83 2.37 1.06
N ILE A 265 -15.06 2.20 0.55
CA ILE A 265 -15.81 3.25 -0.13
C ILE A 265 -16.95 3.66 0.78
N CYS A 266 -17.10 4.97 0.98
CA CYS A 266 -18.12 5.59 1.82
C CYS A 266 -19.10 6.37 0.96
N ASP A 267 -20.39 6.00 1.03
CA ASP A 267 -21.52 6.72 0.41
C ASP A 267 -22.45 7.23 1.51
N GLY A 268 -22.36 8.52 1.82
CA GLY A 268 -22.99 9.10 3.00
C GLY A 268 -22.54 8.37 4.27
N ASP A 269 -23.48 7.73 4.95
CA ASP A 269 -23.25 6.95 6.17
C ASP A 269 -22.97 5.48 5.90
N ASN A 270 -23.08 5.01 4.66
CA ASN A 270 -22.81 3.61 4.31
C ASN A 270 -21.35 3.41 3.97
N ILE A 271 -20.85 2.20 4.27
CA ILE A 271 -19.50 1.81 3.94
C ILE A 271 -19.48 0.45 3.24
N ASN A 272 -18.51 0.26 2.36
CA ASN A 272 -18.17 -1.03 1.78
C ASN A 272 -16.67 -1.23 1.88
N ILE A 273 -16.24 -2.28 2.58
CA ILE A 273 -14.82 -2.66 2.65
C ILE A 273 -14.44 -3.27 1.29
N ILE A 274 -13.41 -2.69 0.66
CA ILE A 274 -12.88 -3.16 -0.62
C ILE A 274 -11.85 -4.26 -0.39
N GLU A 275 -10.86 -3.93 0.44
CA GLU A 275 -9.77 -4.84 0.83
C GLU A 275 -9.14 -4.37 2.15
N PHE A 276 -8.41 -5.25 2.78
CA PHE A 276 -7.56 -4.93 3.91
C PHE A 276 -6.27 -5.76 3.88
N ALA A 277 -5.28 -5.33 4.65
CA ALA A 277 -4.04 -6.06 4.81
C ALA A 277 -3.46 -5.81 6.21
N PRO A 278 -3.03 -6.87 6.94
CA PRO A 278 -2.45 -6.74 8.27
C PRO A 278 -0.98 -6.28 8.19
N ARG A 279 -0.78 -5.07 7.67
CA ARG A 279 0.52 -4.43 7.48
C ARG A 279 0.36 -2.92 7.30
N VAL A 280 1.48 -2.21 7.28
CA VAL A 280 1.53 -0.76 7.03
C VAL A 280 0.98 -0.44 5.64
N GLY A 281 0.25 0.66 5.50
CA GLY A 281 -0.17 1.22 4.22
C GLY A 281 1.02 1.51 3.30
N GLY A 282 0.79 1.43 1.99
CA GLY A 282 1.83 1.72 0.99
C GLY A 282 2.15 3.21 0.88
N GLY A 283 3.18 3.51 0.08
CA GLY A 283 3.64 4.87 -0.17
C GLY A 283 4.35 5.48 1.04
N ILE A 284 4.09 6.75 1.32
CA ILE A 284 4.70 7.51 2.43
C ILE A 284 3.69 7.81 3.55
N SER A 285 2.63 6.98 3.67
CA SER A 285 1.60 7.12 4.71
C SER A 285 2.18 7.04 6.13
N TYR A 286 3.26 6.28 6.35
CA TYR A 286 3.93 6.16 7.63
C TYR A 286 4.42 7.51 8.18
N GLU A 287 4.92 8.40 7.30
CA GLU A 287 5.33 9.77 7.69
C GLU A 287 4.12 10.58 8.12
N THR A 288 3.06 10.59 7.30
CA THR A 288 1.87 11.38 7.60
C THR A 288 1.14 10.89 8.84
N ILE A 289 1.15 9.58 9.12
CA ILE A 289 0.63 9.02 10.37
C ILE A 289 1.45 9.54 11.55
N ARG A 290 2.77 9.39 11.53
CA ARG A 290 3.65 9.83 12.60
C ARG A 290 3.52 11.34 12.86
N ASP A 291 3.55 12.14 11.81
CA ASP A 291 3.57 13.60 11.92
C ASP A 291 2.22 14.19 12.38
N ASN A 292 1.10 13.55 12.00
CA ASN A 292 -0.24 14.03 12.36
C ASN A 292 -0.78 13.44 13.65
N THR A 293 -0.32 12.26 14.06
CA THR A 293 -0.88 11.54 15.22
C THR A 293 0.13 11.23 16.31
N GLY A 294 1.43 11.37 16.03
CA GLY A 294 2.52 10.97 16.93
C GLY A 294 2.78 9.46 16.97
N PHE A 295 2.01 8.63 16.25
CA PHE A 295 2.18 7.18 16.25
C PHE A 295 3.16 6.72 15.17
N ASP A 296 4.26 6.12 15.58
CA ASP A 296 5.24 5.52 14.67
C ASP A 296 4.83 4.09 14.31
N ILE A 297 4.07 3.95 13.22
CA ILE A 297 3.56 2.66 12.75
C ILE A 297 4.66 1.72 12.26
N ILE A 298 5.82 2.23 11.82
CA ILE A 298 6.97 1.40 11.43
C ILE A 298 7.62 0.81 12.68
N SER A 299 7.86 1.63 13.72
CA SER A 299 8.35 1.14 15.01
C SER A 299 7.42 0.09 15.61
N ALA A 300 6.11 0.36 15.60
CA ALA A 300 5.09 -0.58 16.06
C ALA A 300 5.09 -1.90 15.25
N THR A 301 5.33 -1.83 13.94
CA THR A 301 5.44 -3.03 13.09
C THR A 301 6.68 -3.86 13.44
N ILE A 302 7.83 -3.23 13.70
CA ILE A 302 9.01 -3.96 14.17
C ILE A 302 8.72 -4.67 15.50
N ASP A 303 8.09 -3.97 16.45
CA ASP A 303 7.75 -4.55 17.74
C ASP A 303 6.74 -5.70 17.60
N SER A 304 5.77 -5.59 16.71
CA SER A 304 4.84 -6.65 16.33
C SER A 304 5.57 -7.92 15.86
N TYR A 305 6.52 -7.78 14.92
CA TYR A 305 7.32 -8.91 14.42
C TYR A 305 8.25 -9.52 15.48
N LEU A 306 8.61 -8.76 16.51
CA LEU A 306 9.36 -9.22 17.66
C LEU A 306 8.48 -9.74 18.81
N GLU A 307 7.17 -9.87 18.59
CA GLU A 307 6.16 -10.25 19.60
C GLU A 307 6.20 -9.36 20.86
N LYS A 308 6.66 -8.11 20.69
CA LYS A 308 6.63 -7.11 21.77
C LYS A 308 5.30 -6.39 21.76
N ARG A 309 4.72 -6.17 22.95
CA ARG A 309 3.50 -5.36 23.06
C ARG A 309 3.79 -3.91 22.69
N VAL A 310 3.00 -3.37 21.78
CA VAL A 310 3.11 -1.98 21.32
C VAL A 310 2.40 -1.05 22.30
N GLU A 311 3.00 0.09 22.62
CA GLU A 311 2.35 1.13 23.38
C GLU A 311 1.53 2.02 22.45
N LEU A 312 0.19 1.94 22.55
CA LEU A 312 -0.73 2.71 21.73
C LEU A 312 -0.90 4.14 22.26
N ARG A 313 0.02 5.03 21.89
CA ARG A 313 -0.05 6.46 22.20
C ARG A 313 -0.16 7.26 20.91
N PHE A 314 -1.32 7.85 20.68
CA PHE A 314 -1.56 8.74 19.53
C PHE A 314 -2.63 9.76 19.87
N HIS A 315 -2.67 10.85 19.13
CA HIS A 315 -3.66 11.91 19.24
C HIS A 315 -4.44 12.06 17.93
N PRO A 316 -5.64 12.64 17.95
CA PRO A 316 -6.40 12.92 16.74
C PRO A 316 -5.62 13.80 15.76
N VAL A 317 -5.88 13.62 14.48
CA VAL A 317 -5.33 14.46 13.41
C VAL A 317 -5.63 15.94 13.68
N ARG A 318 -4.62 16.79 13.57
CA ARG A 318 -4.70 18.22 13.91
C ARG A 318 -4.62 19.16 12.72
N ARG A 319 -4.13 18.68 11.58
CA ARG A 319 -3.89 19.51 10.39
C ARG A 319 -4.43 18.82 9.16
N TYR A 320 -4.73 19.62 8.14
CA TYR A 320 -4.92 19.09 6.79
C TYR A 320 -3.58 18.67 6.22
N CYS A 321 -3.54 17.47 5.67
CA CYS A 321 -2.34 16.88 5.09
C CYS A 321 -2.69 16.17 3.80
N SER A 322 -1.84 16.29 2.79
CA SER A 322 -1.99 15.57 1.53
C SER A 322 -0.66 14.94 1.11
N VAL A 323 -0.71 13.65 0.75
CA VAL A 323 0.35 13.01 -0.02
C VAL A 323 -0.03 13.12 -1.49
N ASN A 324 0.81 13.72 -2.30
CA ASN A 324 0.58 13.95 -3.71
C ASN A 324 1.57 13.12 -4.53
N LEU A 325 1.06 12.34 -5.48
CA LEU A 325 1.87 11.48 -6.34
C LEU A 325 2.08 12.19 -7.70
N VAL A 326 3.33 12.42 -8.03
CA VAL A 326 3.71 13.04 -9.31
C VAL A 326 3.81 11.96 -10.37
N TYR A 327 3.08 12.13 -11.45
CA TYR A 327 3.09 11.23 -12.61
C TYR A 327 3.87 11.84 -13.77
N GLY A 328 4.52 10.97 -14.54
CA GLY A 328 5.16 11.31 -15.82
C GLY A 328 4.41 10.71 -17.00
N VAL A 329 4.61 11.26 -18.18
CA VAL A 329 4.25 10.62 -19.44
C VAL A 329 5.15 9.42 -19.70
N PRO A 330 4.71 8.39 -20.46
CA PRO A 330 5.55 7.25 -20.82
C PRO A 330 6.87 7.67 -21.47
N GLY A 331 7.98 7.10 -21.02
CA GLY A 331 9.32 7.44 -21.48
C GLY A 331 10.40 7.02 -20.50
N CYS A 332 11.45 7.83 -20.40
CA CYS A 332 12.58 7.64 -19.49
C CYS A 332 12.65 8.82 -18.51
N PHE A 333 12.85 8.55 -17.23
CA PHE A 333 13.02 9.60 -16.22
C PHE A 333 14.47 10.09 -16.23
N GLY A 334 14.65 11.41 -16.33
CA GLY A 334 15.95 12.07 -16.23
C GLY A 334 16.13 12.74 -14.86
N TYR A 335 15.46 13.86 -14.64
CA TYR A 335 15.62 14.65 -13.41
C TYR A 335 14.39 15.54 -13.14
N MET A 336 14.38 16.15 -11.94
CA MET A 336 13.37 17.14 -11.56
C MET A 336 14.04 18.45 -11.10
N THR A 337 13.31 19.56 -11.28
CA THR A 337 13.68 20.90 -10.79
C THR A 337 12.57 21.49 -9.92
N GLY A 338 12.87 22.57 -9.18
CA GLY A 338 11.93 23.30 -8.33
C GLY A 338 11.67 22.66 -6.96
N VAL A 339 12.18 21.45 -6.69
CA VAL A 339 11.96 20.72 -5.44
C VAL A 339 12.64 21.39 -4.24
N GLU A 340 13.92 21.79 -4.41
CA GLU A 340 14.71 22.39 -3.32
C GLU A 340 14.12 23.72 -2.84
N GLU A 341 13.64 24.55 -3.77
CA GLU A 341 12.95 25.80 -3.47
C GLU A 341 11.73 25.57 -2.59
N LEU A 342 10.88 24.60 -2.97
CA LEU A 342 9.64 24.29 -2.29
C LEU A 342 9.85 23.66 -0.89
N LEU A 343 10.92 22.90 -0.72
CA LEU A 343 11.35 22.39 0.59
C LEU A 343 11.86 23.52 1.47
N LYS A 344 12.67 24.42 0.92
CA LYS A 344 13.28 25.53 1.65
C LYS A 344 12.26 26.57 2.14
N ASP A 345 11.25 26.87 1.33
CA ASP A 345 10.19 27.84 1.71
C ASP A 345 9.02 27.19 2.47
N GLY A 346 9.04 25.87 2.67
CA GLY A 346 8.03 25.12 3.43
C GLY A 346 6.70 24.93 2.68
N THR A 347 6.67 25.16 1.36
CA THR A 347 5.49 24.85 0.54
C THR A 347 5.22 23.35 0.54
N ILE A 348 6.26 22.53 0.43
CA ILE A 348 6.20 21.09 0.65
C ILE A 348 6.99 20.71 1.90
N LYS A 349 6.53 19.71 2.62
CA LYS A 349 7.17 19.23 3.86
C LYS A 349 8.27 18.21 3.58
N THR A 350 7.95 17.21 2.75
CA THR A 350 8.88 16.16 2.35
C THR A 350 8.69 15.84 0.87
N PHE A 351 9.73 15.25 0.29
CA PHE A 351 9.75 14.83 -1.10
C PHE A 351 10.49 13.51 -1.25
N HIS A 352 9.92 12.59 -2.06
CA HIS A 352 10.47 11.25 -2.26
C HIS A 352 10.46 10.89 -3.74
N TYR A 353 11.60 10.52 -4.28
CA TYR A 353 11.69 9.95 -5.62
C TYR A 353 11.17 8.51 -5.64
N HIS A 354 10.37 8.17 -6.65
CA HIS A 354 9.97 6.81 -7.01
C HIS A 354 10.76 6.28 -8.20
N LYS A 355 11.46 7.15 -8.91
CA LYS A 355 12.32 6.83 -10.05
C LYS A 355 13.70 7.45 -9.84
N THR A 356 14.72 6.73 -10.26
CA THR A 356 16.09 7.25 -10.44
C THR A 356 16.34 7.51 -11.92
N PRO A 357 17.32 8.39 -12.27
CA PRO A 357 17.66 8.67 -13.67
C PRO A 357 17.88 7.39 -14.47
N GLY A 358 17.32 7.33 -15.69
CA GLY A 358 17.37 6.18 -16.57
C GLY A 358 16.22 5.16 -16.39
N MET A 359 15.42 5.27 -15.33
CA MET A 359 14.28 4.34 -15.14
C MET A 359 13.13 4.64 -16.09
N ARG A 360 12.53 3.55 -16.62
CA ARG A 360 11.35 3.64 -17.49
C ARG A 360 10.12 4.15 -16.72
N ILE A 361 9.39 5.06 -17.36
CA ILE A 361 8.03 5.49 -16.99
C ILE A 361 7.07 4.77 -17.94
N GLY A 362 6.09 4.05 -17.38
CA GLY A 362 5.05 3.33 -18.13
C GLY A 362 3.65 3.88 -17.86
N ASP A 363 2.68 3.37 -18.60
CA ASP A 363 1.24 3.63 -18.42
C ASP A 363 0.41 2.34 -18.25
N ASP A 364 1.10 1.21 -18.18
CA ASP A 364 0.52 -0.12 -18.04
C ASP A 364 -0.03 -0.40 -16.64
N ARG A 365 0.54 0.24 -15.62
CA ARG A 365 0.16 0.12 -14.20
C ARG A 365 0.29 1.46 -13.50
N ALA A 366 -0.50 1.68 -12.45
CA ALA A 366 -0.44 2.92 -11.66
C ALA A 366 0.98 3.23 -11.15
N GLY A 367 1.69 2.23 -10.63
CA GLY A 367 3.05 2.39 -10.11
C GLY A 367 4.10 2.71 -11.17
N SER A 368 3.92 2.28 -12.43
CA SER A 368 4.91 2.50 -13.48
C SER A 368 5.00 3.96 -13.94
N GLY A 369 3.89 4.71 -13.82
CA GLY A 369 3.83 6.13 -14.17
C GLY A 369 4.27 7.10 -13.08
N ARG A 370 4.42 6.64 -11.83
CA ARG A 370 4.80 7.50 -10.68
C ARG A 370 6.29 7.81 -10.73
N ILE A 371 6.64 9.10 -10.68
CA ILE A 371 8.04 9.55 -10.67
C ILE A 371 8.49 10.04 -9.29
N ALA A 372 7.56 10.62 -8.50
CA ALA A 372 7.83 11.10 -7.16
C ALA A 372 6.57 11.18 -6.30
N ALA A 373 6.74 11.49 -5.02
CA ALA A 373 5.69 11.88 -4.10
C ALA A 373 6.15 13.05 -3.23
N PHE A 374 5.22 13.90 -2.81
CA PHE A 374 5.49 14.97 -1.85
C PHE A 374 4.35 15.14 -0.86
N VAL A 375 4.67 15.63 0.33
CA VAL A 375 3.71 15.93 1.40
C VAL A 375 3.49 17.42 1.51
N VAL A 376 2.23 17.82 1.64
CA VAL A 376 1.80 19.17 1.97
C VAL A 376 0.96 19.15 3.23
N GLU A 377 1.19 20.11 4.12
CA GLU A 377 0.34 20.37 5.29
C GLU A 377 -0.25 21.77 5.22
N GLY A 378 -1.39 21.97 5.88
CA GLY A 378 -2.03 23.27 6.04
C GLY A 378 -2.92 23.30 7.27
N ASN A 379 -3.16 24.48 7.82
CA ASN A 379 -4.09 24.66 8.93
C ASN A 379 -5.55 24.61 8.46
N THR A 380 -5.77 24.92 7.18
CA THR A 380 -7.07 24.80 6.51
C THR A 380 -6.92 24.00 5.21
N LYS A 381 -8.06 23.51 4.68
CA LYS A 381 -8.11 22.81 3.39
C LYS A 381 -7.64 23.73 2.25
N GLU A 382 -8.05 25.00 2.28
CA GLU A 382 -7.72 26.01 1.28
C GLU A 382 -6.20 26.28 1.25
N GLU A 383 -5.56 26.40 2.42
CA GLU A 383 -4.11 26.57 2.54
C GLU A 383 -3.37 25.36 1.94
N MET A 384 -3.78 24.15 2.30
CA MET A 384 -3.22 22.91 1.74
C MET A 384 -3.37 22.89 0.21
N CYS A 385 -4.56 23.17 -0.33
CA CYS A 385 -4.81 23.18 -1.78
C CYS A 385 -3.97 24.24 -2.50
N SER A 386 -3.80 25.44 -1.90
CA SER A 386 -2.96 26.49 -2.46
C SER A 386 -1.48 26.08 -2.55
N ARG A 387 -0.97 25.42 -1.51
CA ARG A 387 0.39 24.88 -1.48
C ARG A 387 0.59 23.76 -2.51
N ILE A 388 -0.40 22.85 -2.65
CA ILE A 388 -0.36 21.79 -3.68
C ILE A 388 -0.27 22.42 -5.08
N ARG A 389 -1.11 23.41 -5.37
CA ARG A 389 -1.12 24.12 -6.66
C ARG A 389 0.25 24.74 -6.92
N ARG A 390 0.79 25.51 -5.97
CA ARG A 390 2.11 26.13 -6.08
C ARG A 390 3.20 25.08 -6.34
N ALA A 391 3.17 23.97 -5.61
CA ALA A 391 4.13 22.89 -5.81
C ALA A 391 4.06 22.31 -7.23
N MET A 392 2.85 22.04 -7.74
CA MET A 392 2.65 21.52 -9.09
C MET A 392 3.00 22.52 -10.19
N GLU A 393 2.84 23.82 -9.96
CA GLU A 393 3.28 24.88 -10.89
C GLU A 393 4.80 25.01 -10.95
N THR A 394 5.47 24.96 -9.80
CA THR A 394 6.91 25.17 -9.66
C THR A 394 7.74 23.97 -10.10
N MET A 395 7.38 22.75 -9.65
CA MET A 395 8.12 21.55 -10.02
C MET A 395 8.04 21.25 -11.52
N GLN A 396 9.12 20.74 -12.08
CA GLN A 396 9.21 20.21 -13.44
C GLN A 396 9.93 18.86 -13.41
N ALA A 397 9.56 17.96 -14.32
CA ALA A 397 10.27 16.71 -14.54
C ALA A 397 10.65 16.60 -16.00
N TYR A 398 11.85 16.08 -16.26
CA TYR A 398 12.46 16.00 -17.58
C TYR A 398 12.95 14.58 -17.86
N ASP A 399 12.96 14.22 -19.14
CA ASP A 399 13.70 13.06 -19.64
C ASP A 399 15.22 13.37 -19.69
N PRO A 400 16.07 12.38 -20.04
CA PRO A 400 17.51 12.62 -20.18
C PRO A 400 17.89 13.65 -21.25
N GLU A 401 17.05 13.85 -22.26
CA GLU A 401 17.21 14.80 -23.36
C GLU A 401 16.72 16.21 -23.00
N GLY A 402 16.09 16.40 -21.82
CA GLY A 402 15.58 17.68 -21.34
C GLY A 402 14.17 18.03 -21.80
N ASN A 403 13.41 17.06 -22.35
CA ASN A 403 12.01 17.28 -22.67
C ASN A 403 11.14 17.16 -21.41
N SER A 404 10.12 18.01 -21.29
CA SER A 404 9.19 17.97 -20.16
C SER A 404 8.31 16.72 -20.19
N ILE A 405 8.28 15.98 -19.09
CA ILE A 405 7.53 14.73 -18.95
C ILE A 405 6.53 14.74 -17.78
N MET A 406 6.42 15.84 -17.03
CA MET A 406 5.53 15.89 -15.86
C MET A 406 4.06 16.06 -16.25
N ARG A 407 3.20 15.22 -15.69
CA ARG A 407 1.73 15.33 -15.78
C ARG A 407 1.25 16.42 -14.81
N LYS A 408 0.93 17.60 -15.35
CA LYS A 408 0.45 18.77 -14.60
C LYS A 408 -1.06 18.77 -14.34
N ASP A 409 -1.78 17.84 -14.96
CA ASP A 409 -3.24 17.71 -14.87
C ASP A 409 -3.70 16.84 -13.70
N LEU A 410 -2.83 15.98 -13.17
CA LEU A 410 -3.13 15.05 -12.07
C LEU A 410 -2.65 15.60 -10.73
N TYR A 411 -3.50 16.35 -10.05
CA TYR A 411 -3.31 16.79 -8.66
C TYR A 411 -4.63 17.14 -7.98
N TYR A 412 -4.63 17.11 -6.66
CA TYR A 412 -5.80 17.45 -5.84
C TYR A 412 -6.06 18.97 -5.86
N ARG A 413 -7.32 19.35 -6.15
CA ARG A 413 -7.73 20.76 -6.30
C ARG A 413 -8.69 21.24 -5.21
N GLY A 414 -9.18 20.32 -4.36
CA GLY A 414 -10.13 20.59 -3.30
C GLY A 414 -11.48 19.96 -3.48
#